data_5a065de2e461a0f24bcd4c82a7a8b300
#
_entry.id   5a065de2e461a0f24bcd4c82a7a8b300
#
_cell.length_a   1.000
_cell.length_b   1.000
_cell.length_c   1.000
_cell.angle_alpha   90.00
_cell.angle_beta   90.00
_cell.angle_gamma   90.00
#
_symmetry.space_group_name_H-M   'P 1'
#
loop_
_entity.id
_entity.type
_entity.pdbx_description
1 polymer ?
#
loop_
_entity_poly.entity_id
_entity_poly.type
_entity_poly.pdbx_seq_one_letter_code
_entity_poly.pdbx_strand_id
1 'polypeptide(L)'
;TFGSFNNLSKINNKVISLWSKILNAIPKSKIFLKTKELNNLYLKEKIISKFKENGINLNSIILEGGSPRSELLNSYNKVDISLDTFPYSGGVTSLEAIWMGVPVLTKKGFRFISHTTESINHNLGMSDWIANDENEYVKKAIKFSTDHELLTKINKNLRRTALKSPLFNSTLFAKQLN
;
A
#
# COMPACT_ATOMS: atom_id res chain seq x y z
N THR A 1 1.13 4.63 -10.80
CA THR A 1 -0.01 4.71 -9.88
C THR A 1 0.36 4.13 -8.52
N PHE A 2 0.21 4.91 -7.47
CA PHE A 2 0.21 4.42 -6.09
C PHE A 2 -1.18 3.92 -5.72
N GLY A 3 -1.27 2.97 -4.77
CA GLY A 3 -2.57 2.47 -4.30
C GLY A 3 -2.61 2.23 -2.80
N SER A 4 -3.81 2.28 -2.21
CA SER A 4 -4.07 1.78 -0.87
C SER A 4 -5.51 1.28 -0.76
N PHE A 5 -5.65 0.02 -0.39
CA PHE A 5 -6.96 -0.62 -0.23
C PHE A 5 -7.30 -0.83 1.24
N ASN A 6 -6.60 -0.09 2.11
CA ASN A 6 -6.87 -0.07 3.54
C ASN A 6 -8.19 0.63 3.86
N ASN A 7 -8.79 0.24 4.98
CA ASN A 7 -9.97 0.89 5.54
C ASN A 7 -9.71 2.39 5.76
N LEU A 8 -10.69 3.26 5.46
CA LEU A 8 -10.56 4.72 5.60
C LEU A 8 -10.22 5.17 7.02
N SER A 9 -10.59 4.42 8.05
CA SER A 9 -10.25 4.75 9.44
C SER A 9 -8.74 4.75 9.70
N LYS A 10 -7.95 4.06 8.87
CA LYS A 10 -6.49 4.05 8.94
C LYS A 10 -5.85 5.20 8.18
N ILE A 11 -6.59 5.86 7.27
CA ILE A 11 -6.10 6.94 6.42
C ILE A 11 -6.33 8.28 7.14
N ASN A 12 -5.44 8.59 8.06
CA ASN A 12 -5.48 9.84 8.84
C ASN A 12 -4.83 11.02 8.08
N ASN A 13 -4.93 12.23 8.63
CA ASN A 13 -4.40 13.45 7.99
C ASN A 13 -2.90 13.36 7.73
N LYS A 14 -2.14 12.73 8.61
CA LYS A 14 -0.69 12.58 8.47
C LYS A 14 -0.34 11.66 7.29
N VAL A 15 -1.07 10.57 7.13
CA VAL A 15 -0.95 9.66 5.97
C VAL A 15 -1.22 10.42 4.67
N ILE A 16 -2.33 11.16 4.62
CA ILE A 16 -2.69 11.96 3.43
C ILE A 16 -1.62 13.00 3.12
N SER A 17 -1.11 13.71 4.13
CA SER A 17 -0.06 14.71 3.94
C SER A 17 1.21 14.09 3.33
N LEU A 18 1.65 12.91 3.81
CA LEU A 18 2.84 12.25 3.25
C LEU A 18 2.60 11.70 1.84
N TRP A 19 1.43 11.13 1.58
CA TRP A 19 1.07 10.69 0.23
C TRP A 19 0.99 11.87 -0.74
N SER A 20 0.49 13.01 -0.27
CA SER A 20 0.48 14.26 -1.07
C SER A 20 1.89 14.75 -1.39
N LYS A 21 2.84 14.67 -0.45
CA LYS A 21 4.26 14.98 -0.74
C LYS A 21 4.83 14.08 -1.83
N ILE A 22 4.50 12.79 -1.82
CA ILE A 22 4.92 11.84 -2.86
C ILE A 22 4.34 12.24 -4.22
N LEU A 23 3.02 12.49 -4.28
CA LEU A 23 2.35 12.86 -5.52
C LEU A 23 2.87 14.18 -6.11
N ASN A 24 3.11 15.18 -5.26
CA ASN A 24 3.67 16.48 -5.69
C ASN A 24 5.10 16.35 -6.21
N ALA A 25 5.88 15.40 -5.70
CA ALA A 25 7.25 15.16 -6.16
C ALA A 25 7.34 14.37 -7.47
N ILE A 26 6.27 13.70 -7.89
CA ILE A 26 6.27 12.84 -9.08
C ILE A 26 5.18 13.29 -10.05
N PRO A 27 5.50 14.10 -11.07
CA PRO A 27 4.54 14.57 -12.05
C PRO A 27 3.76 13.43 -12.71
N LYS A 28 2.45 13.63 -12.92
CA LYS A 28 1.53 12.66 -13.52
C LYS A 28 1.26 11.40 -12.68
N SER A 29 1.81 11.29 -11.47
CA SER A 29 1.46 10.18 -10.58
C SER A 29 0.00 10.28 -10.11
N LYS A 30 -0.57 9.13 -9.74
CA LYS A 30 -1.94 9.02 -9.24
C LYS A 30 -1.97 8.22 -7.95
N ILE A 31 -2.94 8.52 -7.09
CA ILE A 31 -3.30 7.70 -5.94
C ILE A 31 -4.65 7.02 -6.19
N PHE A 32 -4.69 5.71 -6.04
CA PHE A 32 -5.90 4.90 -6.16
C PHE A 32 -6.28 4.34 -4.79
N LEU A 33 -7.40 4.82 -4.25
CA LEU A 33 -7.96 4.32 -3.00
C LEU A 33 -9.20 3.50 -3.30
N LYS A 34 -9.27 2.28 -2.76
CA LYS A 34 -10.42 1.39 -2.95
C LYS A 34 -10.80 0.74 -1.62
N THR A 35 -12.01 1.04 -1.16
CA THR A 35 -12.58 0.46 0.06
C THR A 35 -14.08 0.70 0.10
N LYS A 36 -14.83 -0.20 0.76
CA LYS A 36 -16.30 -0.15 0.81
C LYS A 36 -16.87 1.16 1.34
N GLU A 37 -16.14 1.84 2.25
CA GLU A 37 -16.56 3.10 2.83
C GLU A 37 -16.66 4.22 1.78
N LEU A 38 -15.93 4.11 0.66
CA LEU A 38 -16.01 5.06 -0.46
C LEU A 38 -17.30 4.94 -1.30
N ASN A 39 -18.21 4.01 -0.98
CA ASN A 39 -19.56 4.04 -1.49
C ASN A 39 -20.38 5.21 -0.89
N ASN A 40 -19.97 5.73 0.26
CA ASN A 40 -20.57 6.89 0.88
C ASN A 40 -20.00 8.18 0.26
N LEU A 41 -20.85 8.98 -0.38
CA LEU A 41 -20.47 10.20 -1.08
C LEU A 41 -19.83 11.23 -0.15
N TYR A 42 -20.35 11.41 1.06
CA TYR A 42 -19.78 12.31 2.05
C TYR A 42 -18.34 11.94 2.42
N LEU A 43 -18.06 10.65 2.65
CA LEU A 43 -16.70 10.20 2.95
C LEU A 43 -15.77 10.37 1.75
N LYS A 44 -16.29 10.17 0.54
CA LYS A 44 -15.55 10.38 -0.71
C LYS A 44 -15.15 11.85 -0.86
N GLU A 45 -16.09 12.77 -0.67
CA GLU A 45 -15.84 14.21 -0.72
C GLU A 45 -14.86 14.66 0.36
N LYS A 46 -14.98 14.13 1.58
CA LYS A 46 -14.07 14.41 2.68
C LYS A 46 -12.61 14.01 2.36
N ILE A 47 -12.40 12.85 1.75
CA ILE A 47 -11.07 12.42 1.30
C ILE A 47 -10.54 13.35 0.20
N ILE A 48 -11.36 13.69 -0.77
CA ILE A 48 -11.02 14.62 -1.85
C ILE A 48 -10.59 15.98 -1.27
N SER A 49 -11.37 16.54 -0.33
CA SER A 49 -11.05 17.83 0.33
C SER A 49 -9.66 17.79 0.98
N LYS A 50 -9.37 16.73 1.73
CA LYS A 50 -8.06 16.59 2.40
C LYS A 50 -6.87 16.55 1.42
N PHE A 51 -7.03 15.88 0.28
CA PHE A 51 -5.98 15.90 -0.76
C PHE A 51 -5.87 17.29 -1.41
N LYS A 52 -6.99 17.97 -1.68
CA LYS A 52 -6.99 19.34 -2.20
C LYS A 52 -6.30 20.34 -1.26
N GLU A 53 -6.56 20.24 0.04
CA GLU A 53 -5.90 21.05 1.08
C GLU A 53 -4.38 20.88 1.09
N ASN A 54 -3.89 19.72 0.61
CA ASN A 54 -2.47 19.43 0.42
C ASN A 54 -1.97 19.70 -1.02
N GLY A 55 -2.73 20.43 -1.83
CA GLY A 55 -2.34 20.88 -3.16
C GLY A 55 -2.44 19.82 -4.27
N ILE A 56 -3.18 18.72 -4.05
CA ILE A 56 -3.31 17.65 -5.04
C ILE A 56 -4.43 17.93 -6.03
N ASN A 57 -4.12 17.81 -7.33
CA ASN A 57 -5.10 17.91 -8.39
C ASN A 57 -6.07 16.70 -8.34
N LEU A 58 -7.35 16.97 -8.59
CA LEU A 58 -8.39 15.93 -8.60
C LEU A 58 -8.14 14.81 -9.61
N ASN A 59 -7.53 15.13 -10.76
CA ASN A 59 -7.19 14.14 -11.79
C ASN A 59 -6.13 13.13 -11.33
N SER A 60 -5.45 13.42 -10.23
CA SER A 60 -4.47 12.51 -9.59
C SER A 60 -5.10 11.59 -8.54
N ILE A 61 -6.40 11.70 -8.27
CA ILE A 61 -7.10 10.96 -7.22
C ILE A 61 -8.14 10.03 -7.86
N ILE A 62 -8.00 8.74 -7.63
CA ILE A 62 -8.97 7.72 -8.07
C ILE A 62 -9.58 7.11 -6.82
N LEU A 63 -10.90 7.20 -6.68
CA LEU A 63 -11.63 6.67 -5.53
C LEU A 63 -12.70 5.67 -5.99
N GLU A 64 -12.56 4.42 -5.59
CA GLU A 64 -13.53 3.37 -5.87
C GLU A 64 -14.09 2.79 -4.57
N GLY A 65 -15.39 2.48 -4.57
CA GLY A 65 -16.09 1.80 -3.51
C GLY A 65 -15.78 0.30 -3.43
N GLY A 66 -16.54 -0.41 -2.59
CA GLY A 66 -16.46 -1.87 -2.48
C GLY A 66 -16.91 -2.57 -3.77
N SER A 67 -16.34 -3.74 -4.02
CA SER A 67 -16.69 -4.63 -5.12
C SER A 67 -16.56 -6.10 -4.70
N PRO A 68 -17.09 -7.05 -5.46
CA PRO A 68 -16.85 -8.48 -5.24
C PRO A 68 -15.36 -8.81 -5.16
N ARG A 69 -15.01 -9.90 -4.48
CA ARG A 69 -13.63 -10.30 -4.19
C ARG A 69 -12.75 -10.38 -5.45
N SER A 70 -13.25 -10.96 -6.51
CA SER A 70 -12.52 -11.10 -7.77
C SER A 70 -12.16 -9.75 -8.41
N GLU A 71 -13.11 -8.82 -8.41
CA GLU A 71 -12.94 -7.47 -8.93
C GLU A 71 -11.99 -6.65 -8.03
N LEU A 72 -12.11 -6.81 -6.70
CA LEU A 72 -11.20 -6.19 -5.75
C LEU A 72 -9.75 -6.58 -6.05
N LEU A 73 -9.49 -7.88 -6.17
CA LEU A 73 -8.16 -8.38 -6.49
C LEU A 73 -7.69 -7.88 -7.86
N ASN A 74 -8.56 -7.93 -8.88
CA ASN A 74 -8.21 -7.43 -10.21
C ASN A 74 -7.87 -5.92 -10.22
N SER A 75 -8.43 -5.15 -9.28
CA SER A 75 -8.13 -3.72 -9.16
C SER A 75 -6.66 -3.43 -8.79
N TYR A 76 -5.95 -4.37 -8.16
CA TYR A 76 -4.51 -4.23 -7.90
C TYR A 76 -3.66 -4.15 -9.18
N ASN A 77 -4.15 -4.67 -10.32
CA ASN A 77 -3.47 -4.54 -11.61
C ASN A 77 -3.34 -3.08 -12.09
N LYS A 78 -4.07 -2.15 -11.48
CA LYS A 78 -3.98 -0.70 -11.76
C LYS A 78 -2.94 0.00 -10.88
N VAL A 79 -2.26 -0.73 -9.98
CA VAL A 79 -1.36 -0.20 -8.95
C VAL A 79 0.06 -0.72 -9.17
N ASP A 80 1.04 0.19 -9.15
CA ASP A 80 2.46 -0.16 -9.27
C ASP A 80 3.10 -0.36 -7.89
N ILE A 81 2.72 0.48 -6.91
CA ILE A 81 3.21 0.44 -5.53
C ILE A 81 2.04 0.64 -4.58
N SER A 82 1.87 -0.26 -3.62
CA SER A 82 0.93 -0.08 -2.51
C SER A 82 1.56 0.75 -1.40
N LEU A 83 0.89 1.83 -0.99
CA LEU A 83 1.29 2.68 0.13
C LEU A 83 0.54 2.25 1.39
N ASP A 84 1.32 1.80 2.38
CA ASP A 84 0.75 1.38 3.66
C ASP A 84 0.37 2.55 4.55
N THR A 85 -0.57 2.32 5.45
CA THR A 85 -1.05 3.28 6.44
C THR A 85 -0.29 3.15 7.77
N PHE A 86 -0.28 4.21 8.56
CA PHE A 86 0.32 4.23 9.90
C PHE A 86 -0.46 5.18 10.83
N PRO A 87 -0.44 4.95 12.16
CA PRO A 87 0.30 3.93 12.91
C PRO A 87 -0.26 2.51 12.77
N TYR A 88 -1.43 2.33 12.18
CA TYR A 88 -2.04 1.03 11.96
C TYR A 88 -1.74 0.57 10.52
N SER A 89 -0.81 -0.37 10.38
CA SER A 89 -0.40 -0.91 9.08
C SER A 89 -1.46 -1.84 8.47
N GLY A 90 -1.27 -2.18 7.20
CA GLY A 90 -2.05 -3.20 6.52
C GLY A 90 -1.82 -4.60 7.13
N GLY A 91 -2.67 -5.52 6.78
CA GLY A 91 -2.56 -6.93 7.12
C GLY A 91 -2.99 -7.74 5.90
N VAL A 92 -4.29 -8.12 5.86
CA VAL A 92 -4.87 -8.80 4.69
C VAL A 92 -4.67 -8.00 3.41
N THR A 93 -4.87 -6.68 3.45
CA THR A 93 -4.67 -5.81 2.28
C THR A 93 -3.23 -5.80 1.77
N SER A 94 -2.24 -5.91 2.66
CA SER A 94 -0.83 -6.03 2.27
C SER A 94 -0.53 -7.38 1.64
N LEU A 95 -1.08 -8.47 2.19
CA LEU A 95 -0.96 -9.82 1.60
C LEU A 95 -1.66 -9.91 0.24
N GLU A 96 -2.82 -9.25 0.08
CA GLU A 96 -3.52 -9.17 -1.20
C GLU A 96 -2.70 -8.44 -2.26
N ALA A 97 -2.12 -7.28 -1.91
CA ALA A 97 -1.23 -6.54 -2.80
C ALA A 97 -0.07 -7.42 -3.28
N ILE A 98 0.62 -8.08 -2.34
CA ILE A 98 1.74 -8.98 -2.63
C ILE A 98 1.31 -10.16 -3.51
N TRP A 99 0.15 -10.76 -3.21
CA TRP A 99 -0.42 -11.86 -4.01
C TRP A 99 -0.69 -11.43 -5.45
N MET A 100 -1.08 -10.18 -5.65
CA MET A 100 -1.32 -9.58 -6.96
C MET A 100 -0.06 -9.00 -7.61
N GLY A 101 1.12 -9.20 -7.01
CA GLY A 101 2.40 -8.76 -7.54
C GLY A 101 2.74 -7.29 -7.23
N VAL A 102 1.99 -6.64 -6.36
CA VAL A 102 2.19 -5.22 -6.01
C VAL A 102 2.99 -5.11 -4.72
N PRO A 103 4.22 -4.54 -4.77
CA PRO A 103 5.04 -4.33 -3.57
C PRO A 103 4.40 -3.30 -2.64
N VAL A 104 4.57 -3.51 -1.33
CA VAL A 104 4.00 -2.65 -0.29
C VAL A 104 5.10 -1.87 0.41
N LEU A 105 5.09 -0.55 0.28
CA LEU A 105 5.96 0.34 1.06
C LEU A 105 5.31 0.64 2.40
N THR A 106 6.00 0.30 3.49
CA THR A 106 5.52 0.53 4.86
C THR A 106 6.50 1.36 5.68
N LYS A 107 6.04 1.89 6.80
CA LYS A 107 6.84 2.63 7.77
C LYS A 107 6.81 1.94 9.13
N LYS A 108 7.97 1.77 9.75
CA LYS A 108 8.10 1.29 11.13
C LYS A 108 7.30 2.14 12.12
N GLY A 109 6.81 1.51 13.17
CA GLY A 109 6.15 2.15 14.28
C GLY A 109 6.51 1.49 15.62
N PHE A 110 5.94 2.00 16.72
CA PHE A 110 6.26 1.52 18.07
C PHE A 110 5.24 0.53 18.63
N ARG A 111 4.08 0.41 17.97
CA ARG A 111 2.99 -0.44 18.46
C ARG A 111 2.95 -1.74 17.70
N PHE A 112 2.48 -2.81 18.34
CA PHE A 112 2.29 -4.12 17.70
C PHE A 112 1.60 -4.02 16.33
N ILE A 113 0.49 -3.27 16.25
CA ILE A 113 -0.28 -3.08 15.02
C ILE A 113 0.48 -2.33 13.90
N SER A 114 1.62 -1.71 14.22
CA SER A 114 2.47 -1.03 13.24
C SER A 114 3.47 -1.98 12.56
N HIS A 115 3.66 -3.18 13.09
CA HIS A 115 4.68 -4.12 12.63
C HIS A 115 4.15 -5.18 11.64
N THR A 116 2.85 -5.20 11.34
CA THR A 116 2.27 -6.26 10.51
C THR A 116 2.88 -6.27 9.11
N THR A 117 2.82 -5.16 8.36
CA THR A 117 3.43 -5.08 7.02
C THR A 117 4.96 -5.13 7.09
N GLU A 118 5.57 -4.58 8.13
CA GLU A 118 7.02 -4.71 8.37
C GLU A 118 7.42 -6.19 8.45
N SER A 119 6.74 -6.98 9.26
CA SER A 119 6.97 -8.44 9.37
C SER A 119 6.75 -9.15 8.03
N ILE A 120 5.69 -8.80 7.29
CA ILE A 120 5.43 -9.34 5.96
C ILE A 120 6.62 -9.07 5.02
N ASN A 121 7.11 -7.83 4.96
CA ASN A 121 8.22 -7.45 4.09
C ASN A 121 9.52 -8.16 4.49
N HIS A 122 9.82 -8.31 5.78
CA HIS A 122 10.98 -9.07 6.23
C HIS A 122 10.92 -10.53 5.79
N ASN A 123 9.77 -11.18 5.93
CA ASN A 123 9.58 -12.58 5.51
C ASN A 123 9.65 -12.78 3.98
N LEU A 124 9.49 -11.70 3.21
CA LEU A 124 9.65 -11.71 1.75
C LEU A 124 11.08 -11.38 1.29
N GLY A 125 12.00 -11.04 2.20
CA GLY A 125 13.31 -10.51 1.85
C GLY A 125 13.25 -9.09 1.25
N MET A 126 12.20 -8.33 1.54
CA MET A 126 11.94 -6.99 1.02
C MET A 126 12.16 -5.91 2.09
N SER A 127 13.22 -6.02 2.89
CA SER A 127 13.52 -5.06 3.97
C SER A 127 13.75 -3.64 3.46
N ASP A 128 14.19 -3.47 2.22
CA ASP A 128 14.31 -2.14 1.58
C ASP A 128 12.97 -1.41 1.45
N TRP A 129 11.85 -2.14 1.46
CA TRP A 129 10.49 -1.59 1.40
C TRP A 129 9.92 -1.21 2.77
N ILE A 130 10.80 -1.13 3.79
CA ILE A 130 10.47 -0.69 5.14
C ILE A 130 11.20 0.63 5.41
N ALA A 131 10.47 1.70 5.65
CA ALA A 131 11.02 3.00 6.03
C ALA A 131 11.12 3.14 7.55
N ASN A 132 12.18 3.73 8.05
CA ASN A 132 12.38 3.97 9.48
C ASN A 132 11.57 5.18 9.99
N ASP A 133 11.42 6.19 9.13
CA ASP A 133 10.70 7.43 9.42
C ASP A 133 9.91 7.93 8.20
N GLU A 134 9.25 9.07 8.37
CA GLU A 134 8.40 9.68 7.34
C GLU A 134 9.17 10.22 6.15
N ASN A 135 10.37 10.78 6.41
CA ASN A 135 11.21 11.31 5.34
C ASN A 135 11.74 10.17 4.47
N GLU A 136 12.18 9.08 5.10
CA GLU A 136 12.60 7.88 4.38
C GLU A 136 11.45 7.24 3.60
N TYR A 137 10.23 7.22 4.18
CA TYR A 137 9.04 6.72 3.49
C TYR A 137 8.77 7.48 2.19
N VAL A 138 8.82 8.80 2.22
CA VAL A 138 8.64 9.64 1.02
C VAL A 138 9.80 9.42 0.04
N LYS A 139 11.05 9.43 0.51
CA LYS A 139 12.24 9.21 -0.34
C LYS A 139 12.19 7.85 -1.05
N LYS A 140 11.83 6.79 -0.33
CA LYS A 140 11.70 5.44 -0.89
C LYS A 140 10.57 5.36 -1.91
N ALA A 141 9.41 5.96 -1.64
CA ALA A 141 8.32 6.01 -2.59
C ALA A 141 8.74 6.67 -3.92
N ILE A 142 9.44 7.81 -3.84
CA ILE A 142 9.96 8.51 -5.02
C ILE A 142 10.99 7.63 -5.74
N LYS A 143 11.99 7.13 -5.03
CA LYS A 143 13.07 6.30 -5.60
C LYS A 143 12.50 5.09 -6.33
N PHE A 144 11.64 4.32 -5.69
CA PHE A 144 11.11 3.09 -6.28
C PHE A 144 10.15 3.35 -7.45
N SER A 145 9.37 4.43 -7.40
CA SER A 145 8.44 4.77 -8.48
C SER A 145 9.12 5.26 -9.76
N THR A 146 10.35 5.72 -9.67
CA THR A 146 11.16 6.16 -10.84
C THR A 146 12.05 5.05 -11.40
N ASP A 147 12.24 3.96 -10.68
CA ASP A 147 12.99 2.79 -11.13
C ASP A 147 12.03 1.76 -11.77
N HIS A 148 11.71 1.99 -13.04
CA HIS A 148 10.77 1.15 -13.79
C HIS A 148 11.27 -0.27 -14.01
N GLU A 149 12.58 -0.47 -14.12
CA GLU A 149 13.18 -1.80 -14.30
C GLU A 149 13.01 -2.61 -13.01
N LEU A 150 13.34 -2.02 -11.85
CA LEU A 150 13.14 -2.64 -10.54
C LEU A 150 11.67 -3.01 -10.32
N LEU A 151 10.73 -2.09 -10.57
CA LEU A 151 9.30 -2.35 -10.40
C LEU A 151 8.83 -3.49 -11.28
N THR A 152 9.19 -3.48 -12.55
CA THR A 152 8.82 -4.54 -13.49
C THR A 152 9.34 -5.90 -13.04
N LYS A 153 10.58 -5.96 -12.58
CA LYS A 153 11.20 -7.19 -12.05
C LYS A 153 10.48 -7.69 -10.80
N ILE A 154 10.16 -6.77 -9.87
CA ILE A 154 9.44 -7.11 -8.63
C ILE A 154 8.04 -7.62 -8.99
N ASN A 155 7.26 -6.87 -9.75
CA ASN A 155 5.87 -7.21 -10.07
C ASN A 155 5.75 -8.60 -10.72
N LYS A 156 6.66 -8.94 -11.64
CA LYS A 156 6.69 -10.26 -12.29
C LYS A 156 7.03 -11.42 -11.34
N ASN A 157 7.79 -11.17 -10.28
CA ASN A 157 8.34 -12.22 -9.42
C ASN A 157 7.73 -12.27 -8.01
N LEU A 158 7.10 -11.19 -7.54
CA LEU A 158 6.71 -11.03 -6.16
C LEU A 158 5.79 -12.16 -5.65
N ARG A 159 4.76 -12.50 -6.43
CA ARG A 159 3.87 -13.61 -6.08
C ARG A 159 4.62 -14.94 -5.95
N ARG A 160 5.55 -15.22 -6.85
CA ARG A 160 6.38 -16.43 -6.79
C ARG A 160 7.29 -16.43 -5.57
N THR A 161 7.87 -15.30 -5.23
CA THR A 161 8.66 -15.11 -4.01
C THR A 161 7.80 -15.32 -2.76
N ALA A 162 6.60 -14.75 -2.73
CA ALA A 162 5.66 -14.92 -1.62
C ALA A 162 5.29 -16.40 -1.39
N LEU A 163 4.97 -17.13 -2.44
CA LEU A 163 4.64 -18.57 -2.35
C LEU A 163 5.78 -19.43 -1.81
N LYS A 164 7.03 -18.99 -1.96
CA LYS A 164 8.21 -19.69 -1.40
C LYS A 164 8.56 -19.23 0.00
N SER A 165 7.94 -18.16 0.49
CA SER A 165 8.18 -17.60 1.83
C SER A 165 7.39 -18.34 2.91
N PRO A 166 7.73 -18.17 4.20
CA PRO A 166 6.94 -18.68 5.31
C PRO A 166 5.49 -18.19 5.33
N LEU A 167 5.19 -17.02 4.75
CA LEU A 167 3.88 -16.36 4.79
C LEU A 167 2.74 -17.21 4.19
N PHE A 168 3.04 -18.02 3.19
CA PHE A 168 2.06 -18.85 2.48
C PHE A 168 2.31 -20.35 2.69
N ASN A 169 3.18 -20.72 3.62
CA ASN A 169 3.47 -22.11 3.96
C ASN A 169 2.61 -22.60 5.14
N SER A 170 1.37 -22.99 4.83
CA SER A 170 0.42 -23.48 5.84
C SER A 170 0.91 -24.73 6.60
N THR A 171 1.67 -25.60 5.94
CA THR A 171 2.25 -26.80 6.56
C THR A 171 3.29 -26.44 7.60
N LEU A 172 4.18 -25.47 7.29
CA LEU A 172 5.16 -24.98 8.25
C LEU A 172 4.47 -24.28 9.42
N PHE A 173 3.48 -23.46 9.15
CA PHE A 173 2.69 -22.77 10.18
C PHE A 173 2.03 -23.76 11.14
N ALA A 174 1.37 -24.79 10.61
CA ALA A 174 0.73 -25.82 11.44
C ALA A 174 1.74 -26.57 12.32
N LYS A 175 2.95 -26.87 11.80
CA LYS A 175 4.02 -27.53 12.57
C LYS A 175 4.58 -26.66 13.70
N GLN A 176 4.54 -25.34 13.56
CA GLN A 176 5.04 -24.40 14.57
C GLN A 176 4.01 -24.08 15.67
N LEU A 177 2.73 -24.40 15.43
CA LEU A 177 1.66 -24.26 16.44
C LEU A 177 1.49 -25.46 17.36
N ASN A 178 1.99 -26.64 16.97
CA ASN A 178 1.98 -27.87 17.75
C ASN A 178 3.30 -28.04 18.52
#